data_84c9a34c00fe0a0e07f762edf9b409eb
#
_entry.id   84c9a34c00fe0a0e07f762edf9b409eb
#
_cell.length_a   1.000
_cell.length_b   1.000
_cell.length_c   1.000
_cell.angle_alpha   90.00
_cell.angle_beta   90.00
_cell.angle_gamma   90.00
#
_symmetry.space_group_name_H-M   'P 1'
#
loop_
_entity.id
_entity.type
_entity.pdbx_description
1 polymer ?
#
loop_
_entity_poly.entity_id
_entity_poly.type
_entity_poly.pdbx_seq_one_letter_code
_entity_poly.pdbx_strand_id
1 'polypeptide(L)'
;MRITGYRTLTTVQQWGRPVGDANGVYLDGVVPVPVVIVETDEGITGVGPGPHVEAEMIFAALDGQDPRAVTTLYDRMLRHTFKAGHAGVVFGTIGAFDTALWDIKAQAVGEPLWRLLGGNDRMVHAYASGLDIGLTDDELVAAYQVYAERGLRAAKLKGGLDIERDRHRLSLVREVLTEAAHGTRPGLMLDANESWSRKQAVRHVGELERTLDLTWIEEPVRRWDADGLAAVSRGVRTAVASGENLTGLEQFRPLIAAGGVDIVQTAAVWGVTHFLRVAALAHAYDLPVSPIGNTPVALLHAATSVPNHLVSELQGLRPPIGVAMDLHVEDGAFVLGDTPGLGIRIDETVMTAARQRTAHTPDGPHIRPERAGRRLLAVTPGPCRSTAEGTSDTMGMEDR
;
A
#
# COMPACT_ATOMS: atom_id res chain seq x y z
N MET A 1 22.20 -19.07 -16.22
CA MET A 1 21.40 -18.86 -14.99
C MET A 1 20.02 -19.49 -15.17
N ARG A 2 19.60 -20.30 -14.22
CA ARG A 2 18.27 -20.92 -14.16
C ARG A 2 17.71 -20.84 -12.75
N ILE A 3 16.44 -20.67 -12.63
CA ILE A 3 15.71 -20.77 -11.36
C ILE A 3 15.71 -22.23 -10.90
N THR A 4 16.12 -22.48 -9.66
CA THR A 4 16.25 -23.82 -9.09
C THR A 4 15.38 -24.06 -7.87
N GLY A 5 14.85 -23.00 -7.27
CA GLY A 5 14.03 -23.12 -6.08
C GLY A 5 13.47 -21.78 -5.60
N TYR A 6 12.67 -21.89 -4.57
CA TYR A 6 12.20 -20.73 -3.82
C TYR A 6 12.01 -21.10 -2.35
N ARG A 7 11.98 -20.11 -1.50
CA ARG A 7 11.53 -20.25 -0.11
C ARG A 7 10.75 -19.02 0.33
N THR A 8 9.99 -19.20 1.37
CA THR A 8 9.09 -18.16 1.88
C THR A 8 9.35 -17.91 3.35
N LEU A 9 9.35 -16.66 3.74
CA LEU A 9 9.51 -16.21 5.11
C LEU A 9 8.43 -15.20 5.46
N THR A 10 8.17 -15.03 6.74
CA THR A 10 7.33 -13.93 7.23
C THR A 10 8.00 -13.33 8.45
N THR A 11 8.29 -12.06 8.39
CA THR A 11 8.71 -11.25 9.53
C THR A 11 7.60 -10.30 9.95
N VAL A 12 7.90 -9.37 10.83
CA VAL A 12 6.97 -8.32 11.27
C VAL A 12 7.62 -6.95 11.19
N GLN A 13 6.79 -5.95 10.92
CA GLN A 13 7.13 -4.57 11.17
C GLN A 13 6.48 -4.12 12.47
N GLN A 14 7.28 -3.52 13.34
CA GLN A 14 6.81 -3.00 14.62
C GLN A 14 6.73 -1.48 14.56
N TRP A 15 5.53 -0.96 14.77
CA TRP A 15 5.25 0.47 14.73
C TRP A 15 5.36 1.14 16.11
N GLY A 16 5.24 0.36 17.20
CA GLY A 16 5.23 0.87 18.58
C GLY A 16 3.95 1.65 18.94
N ARG A 17 2.93 1.59 18.09
CA ARG A 17 1.63 2.23 18.25
C ARG A 17 0.56 1.49 17.42
N PRO A 18 -0.73 1.67 17.68
CA PRO A 18 -1.78 1.15 16.80
C PRO A 18 -1.63 1.68 15.36
N VAL A 19 -1.87 0.81 14.38
CA VAL A 19 -1.84 1.17 12.95
C VAL A 19 -3.01 0.54 12.21
N GLY A 20 -3.61 1.30 11.29
CA GLY A 20 -4.73 0.83 10.51
C GLY A 20 -5.44 1.94 9.76
N ASP A 21 -6.58 1.57 9.22
CA ASP A 21 -7.45 2.41 8.41
C ASP A 21 -8.94 2.17 8.74
N ALA A 22 -9.84 2.67 7.91
CA ALA A 22 -11.29 2.51 8.10
C ALA A 22 -11.76 1.03 8.11
N ASN A 23 -10.97 0.09 7.61
CA ASN A 23 -11.32 -1.32 7.49
C ASN A 23 -10.81 -2.18 8.65
N GLY A 24 -9.83 -1.70 9.42
CA GLY A 24 -9.34 -2.43 10.58
C GLY A 24 -8.04 -1.85 11.15
N VAL A 25 -7.72 -2.27 12.37
CA VAL A 25 -6.57 -1.79 13.12
C VAL A 25 -5.77 -2.95 13.70
N TYR A 26 -4.45 -2.89 13.58
CA TYR A 26 -3.52 -3.69 14.37
C TYR A 26 -3.25 -2.95 15.68
N LEU A 27 -3.90 -3.37 16.75
CA LEU A 27 -3.88 -2.66 18.05
C LEU A 27 -2.50 -2.65 18.71
N ASP A 28 -1.72 -3.70 18.50
CA ASP A 28 -0.35 -3.84 18.99
C ASP A 28 0.70 -3.18 18.07
N GLY A 29 0.26 -2.70 16.90
CA GLY A 29 1.15 -2.11 15.90
C GLY A 29 2.13 -3.10 15.27
N VAL A 30 1.80 -4.41 15.29
CA VAL A 30 2.64 -5.47 14.72
C VAL A 30 2.02 -5.96 13.42
N VAL A 31 2.64 -5.64 12.30
CA VAL A 31 2.15 -5.96 10.96
C VAL A 31 3.00 -7.06 10.33
N PRO A 32 2.41 -8.18 9.86
CA PRO A 32 3.17 -9.23 9.19
C PRO A 32 3.70 -8.76 7.85
N VAL A 33 4.95 -9.10 7.56
CA VAL A 33 5.62 -8.82 6.28
C VAL A 33 6.11 -10.13 5.67
N PRO A 34 5.34 -10.73 4.77
CA PRO A 34 5.73 -11.90 4.04
C PRO A 34 6.72 -11.57 2.92
N VAL A 35 7.60 -12.54 2.62
CA VAL A 35 8.67 -12.39 1.62
C VAL A 35 8.83 -13.69 0.86
N VAL A 36 9.04 -13.60 -0.45
CA VAL A 36 9.46 -14.69 -1.33
C VAL A 36 10.94 -14.52 -1.67
N ILE A 37 11.71 -15.59 -1.63
CA ILE A 37 13.10 -15.64 -2.05
C ILE A 37 13.20 -16.64 -3.20
N VAL A 38 13.68 -16.19 -4.36
CA VAL A 38 13.93 -17.03 -5.54
C VAL A 38 15.40 -17.37 -5.63
N GLU A 39 15.73 -18.63 -5.93
CA GLU A 39 17.08 -19.16 -5.99
C GLU A 39 17.48 -19.51 -7.40
N THR A 40 18.78 -19.39 -7.72
CA THR A 40 19.34 -19.74 -9.02
C THR A 40 20.52 -20.68 -8.92
N ASP A 41 20.83 -21.40 -10.01
CA ASP A 41 21.99 -22.29 -10.14
C ASP A 41 23.35 -21.53 -10.12
N GLU A 42 23.35 -20.20 -10.23
CA GLU A 42 24.55 -19.36 -10.17
C GLU A 42 24.74 -18.72 -8.78
N GLY A 43 23.89 -19.08 -7.79
CA GLY A 43 23.98 -18.60 -6.41
C GLY A 43 23.45 -17.19 -6.20
N ILE A 44 22.91 -16.52 -7.24
CA ILE A 44 22.19 -15.25 -7.10
C ILE A 44 20.79 -15.56 -6.56
N THR A 45 20.37 -14.83 -5.54
CA THR A 45 19.03 -14.93 -4.98
C THR A 45 18.32 -13.58 -5.08
N GLY A 46 17.02 -13.61 -5.39
CA GLY A 46 16.19 -12.41 -5.44
C GLY A 46 15.17 -12.39 -4.32
N VAL A 47 14.91 -11.21 -3.81
CA VAL A 47 13.97 -10.96 -2.69
C VAL A 47 12.76 -10.21 -3.20
N GLY A 48 11.56 -10.77 -2.97
CA GLY A 48 10.29 -10.13 -3.30
C GLY A 48 9.39 -10.01 -2.08
N PRO A 49 9.28 -8.84 -1.46
CA PRO A 49 8.28 -8.60 -0.42
C PRO A 49 6.86 -8.74 -1.00
N GLY A 50 6.02 -9.50 -0.31
CA GLY A 50 4.64 -9.74 -0.72
C GLY A 50 4.09 -11.09 -0.23
N PRO A 51 2.80 -11.37 -0.44
CA PRO A 51 2.18 -12.64 -0.09
C PRO A 51 2.91 -13.83 -0.73
N HIS A 52 2.72 -15.00 -0.12
CA HIS A 52 3.24 -16.25 -0.66
C HIS A 52 2.19 -17.38 -0.63
N VAL A 53 0.92 -16.99 -0.67
CA VAL A 53 -0.21 -17.91 -0.82
C VAL A 53 -0.17 -18.53 -2.21
N GLU A 54 -0.38 -19.86 -2.31
CA GLU A 54 -0.28 -20.62 -3.57
C GLU A 54 1.09 -20.46 -4.28
N ALA A 55 2.17 -20.22 -3.54
CA ALA A 55 3.50 -20.01 -4.09
C ALA A 55 3.99 -21.21 -4.91
N GLU A 56 3.69 -22.45 -4.48
CA GLU A 56 4.03 -23.68 -5.23
C GLU A 56 3.39 -23.72 -6.62
N MET A 57 2.10 -23.35 -6.71
CA MET A 57 1.39 -23.29 -7.98
C MET A 57 2.02 -22.26 -8.92
N ILE A 58 2.38 -21.09 -8.40
CA ILE A 58 2.99 -20.02 -9.20
C ILE A 58 4.41 -20.41 -9.61
N PHE A 59 5.20 -20.99 -8.68
CA PHE A 59 6.57 -21.42 -8.92
C PHE A 59 6.68 -22.45 -10.04
N ALA A 60 5.70 -23.33 -10.22
CA ALA A 60 5.67 -24.29 -11.32
C ALA A 60 5.76 -23.63 -12.72
N ALA A 61 5.40 -22.36 -12.83
CA ALA A 61 5.61 -21.58 -14.06
C ALA A 61 7.06 -21.07 -14.23
N LEU A 62 7.85 -21.08 -13.18
CA LEU A 62 9.19 -20.47 -13.12
C LEU A 62 10.31 -21.47 -13.11
N ASP A 63 10.07 -22.68 -12.61
CA ASP A 63 11.08 -23.71 -12.43
C ASP A 63 11.88 -23.98 -13.71
N GLY A 64 13.20 -24.00 -13.59
CA GLY A 64 14.15 -24.22 -14.68
C GLY A 64 14.22 -23.08 -15.72
N GLN A 65 13.49 -21.97 -15.56
CA GLN A 65 13.50 -20.84 -16.49
C GLN A 65 14.69 -19.90 -16.23
N ASP A 66 15.01 -19.04 -17.20
CA ASP A 66 15.97 -17.96 -17.04
C ASP A 66 15.29 -16.78 -16.31
N PRO A 67 15.71 -16.43 -15.08
CA PRO A 67 15.08 -15.37 -14.30
C PRO A 67 15.18 -13.98 -14.95
N ARG A 68 16.11 -13.78 -15.87
CA ARG A 68 16.30 -12.50 -16.56
C ARG A 68 15.18 -12.19 -17.56
N ALA A 69 14.39 -13.19 -17.97
CA ALA A 69 13.24 -13.03 -18.87
C ALA A 69 11.97 -12.54 -18.11
N VAL A 70 12.11 -11.55 -17.23
CA VAL A 70 11.10 -11.16 -16.22
C VAL A 70 9.71 -10.96 -16.81
N THR A 71 9.58 -10.13 -17.84
CA THR A 71 8.27 -9.80 -18.43
C THR A 71 7.57 -11.02 -19.06
N THR A 72 8.35 -11.92 -19.68
CA THR A 72 7.83 -13.18 -20.22
C THR A 72 7.38 -14.11 -19.09
N LEU A 73 8.15 -14.18 -18.00
CA LEU A 73 7.81 -15.00 -16.84
C LEU A 73 6.61 -14.45 -16.07
N TYR A 74 6.48 -13.13 -15.98
CA TYR A 74 5.29 -12.49 -15.43
C TYR A 74 4.02 -12.92 -16.19
N ASP A 75 4.01 -12.81 -17.50
CA ASP A 75 2.87 -13.25 -18.33
C ASP A 75 2.65 -14.77 -18.28
N ARG A 76 3.72 -15.54 -18.06
CA ARG A 76 3.64 -16.99 -17.87
C ARG A 76 2.97 -17.35 -16.54
N MET A 77 3.31 -16.66 -15.45
CA MET A 77 2.65 -16.82 -14.15
C MET A 77 1.14 -16.51 -14.27
N LEU A 78 0.76 -15.42 -14.93
CA LEU A 78 -0.64 -15.06 -15.16
C LEU A 78 -1.39 -16.16 -15.94
N ARG A 79 -0.80 -16.70 -17.01
CA ARG A 79 -1.41 -17.79 -17.77
C ARG A 79 -1.53 -19.08 -16.96
N HIS A 80 -0.53 -19.39 -16.16
CA HIS A 80 -0.51 -20.58 -15.32
C HIS A 80 -1.59 -20.55 -14.24
N THR A 81 -1.86 -19.39 -13.69
CA THR A 81 -2.87 -19.17 -12.64
C THR A 81 -4.26 -18.78 -13.20
N PHE A 82 -4.50 -18.92 -14.49
CA PHE A 82 -5.73 -18.47 -15.14
C PHE A 82 -7.01 -18.98 -14.46
N LYS A 83 -7.04 -20.25 -14.06
CA LYS A 83 -8.20 -20.86 -13.38
C LYS A 83 -8.35 -20.43 -11.91
N ALA A 84 -7.25 -20.05 -11.24
CA ALA A 84 -7.26 -19.54 -9.88
C ALA A 84 -7.67 -18.06 -9.80
N GLY A 85 -7.66 -17.36 -10.94
CA GLY A 85 -7.90 -15.93 -11.04
C GLY A 85 -6.65 -15.07 -10.78
N HIS A 86 -6.71 -13.85 -11.25
CA HIS A 86 -5.60 -12.88 -11.16
C HIS A 86 -5.95 -11.73 -10.20
N ALA A 87 -6.48 -12.04 -9.01
CA ALA A 87 -6.91 -11.03 -8.07
C ALA A 87 -6.48 -11.36 -6.64
N GLY A 88 -6.45 -10.35 -5.79
CA GLY A 88 -6.17 -10.49 -4.37
C GLY A 88 -4.81 -11.11 -4.08
N VAL A 89 -4.76 -11.99 -3.08
CA VAL A 89 -3.50 -12.56 -2.58
C VAL A 89 -2.74 -13.39 -3.62
N VAL A 90 -3.42 -14.06 -4.55
CA VAL A 90 -2.76 -14.81 -5.65
C VAL A 90 -2.00 -13.86 -6.57
N PHE A 91 -2.61 -12.73 -6.93
CA PHE A 91 -1.94 -11.70 -7.72
C PHE A 91 -0.77 -11.07 -6.95
N GLY A 92 -0.92 -10.86 -5.64
CA GLY A 92 0.17 -10.39 -4.78
C GLY A 92 1.35 -11.37 -4.74
N THR A 93 1.08 -12.68 -4.73
CA THR A 93 2.16 -13.69 -4.81
C THR A 93 2.87 -13.64 -6.17
N ILE A 94 2.15 -13.44 -7.28
CA ILE A 94 2.77 -13.19 -8.59
C ILE A 94 3.65 -11.93 -8.51
N GLY A 95 3.18 -10.85 -7.87
CA GLY A 95 3.94 -9.62 -7.65
C GLY A 95 5.21 -9.82 -6.85
N ALA A 96 5.18 -10.68 -5.81
CA ALA A 96 6.36 -11.02 -5.02
C ALA A 96 7.40 -11.78 -5.87
N PHE A 97 6.99 -12.78 -6.65
CA PHE A 97 7.90 -13.47 -7.58
C PHE A 97 8.44 -12.52 -8.65
N ASP A 98 7.59 -11.67 -9.25
CA ASP A 98 8.00 -10.66 -10.23
C ASP A 98 9.10 -9.73 -9.67
N THR A 99 8.88 -9.24 -8.47
CA THR A 99 9.85 -8.37 -7.76
C THR A 99 11.18 -9.10 -7.52
N ALA A 100 11.15 -10.36 -7.08
CA ALA A 100 12.34 -11.17 -6.89
C ALA A 100 13.10 -11.42 -8.22
N LEU A 101 12.38 -11.61 -9.33
CA LEU A 101 12.99 -11.76 -10.66
C LEU A 101 13.68 -10.47 -11.13
N TRP A 102 13.08 -9.30 -10.88
CA TRP A 102 13.71 -8.02 -11.17
C TRP A 102 14.96 -7.79 -10.34
N ASP A 103 14.92 -8.19 -9.06
CA ASP A 103 16.09 -8.16 -8.16
C ASP A 103 17.24 -9.02 -8.70
N ILE A 104 16.98 -10.29 -9.06
CA ILE A 104 17.97 -11.18 -9.70
C ILE A 104 18.53 -10.57 -10.97
N LYS A 105 17.66 -10.05 -11.84
CA LYS A 105 18.09 -9.48 -13.13
C LYS A 105 19.06 -8.32 -12.95
N ALA A 106 18.78 -7.44 -12.00
CA ALA A 106 19.63 -6.29 -11.70
C ALA A 106 20.94 -6.71 -11.04
N GLN A 107 20.92 -7.65 -10.10
CA GLN A 107 22.13 -8.24 -9.52
C GLN A 107 23.02 -8.91 -10.57
N ALA A 108 22.42 -9.65 -11.51
CA ALA A 108 23.15 -10.38 -12.55
C ALA A 108 23.96 -9.45 -13.50
N VAL A 109 23.59 -8.19 -13.62
CA VAL A 109 24.33 -7.19 -14.41
C VAL A 109 25.13 -6.22 -13.55
N GLY A 110 25.10 -6.39 -12.21
CA GLY A 110 25.86 -5.56 -11.29
C GLY A 110 25.32 -4.14 -11.11
N GLU A 111 24.05 -3.88 -11.43
CA GLU A 111 23.42 -2.57 -11.35
C GLU A 111 22.30 -2.51 -10.32
N PRO A 112 22.08 -1.38 -9.65
CA PRO A 112 20.85 -1.18 -8.89
C PRO A 112 19.65 -1.14 -9.83
N LEU A 113 18.50 -1.63 -9.37
CA LEU A 113 17.33 -1.78 -10.24
C LEU A 113 16.88 -0.44 -10.87
N TRP A 114 16.99 0.68 -10.12
CA TRP A 114 16.60 1.99 -10.66
C TRP A 114 17.41 2.38 -11.91
N ARG A 115 18.71 2.07 -11.94
CA ARG A 115 19.58 2.34 -13.10
C ARG A 115 19.32 1.37 -14.23
N LEU A 116 19.11 0.09 -13.92
CA LEU A 116 18.74 -0.92 -14.93
C LEU A 116 17.43 -0.56 -15.65
N LEU A 117 16.47 0.04 -14.96
CA LEU A 117 15.20 0.49 -15.54
C LEU A 117 15.31 1.80 -16.33
N GLY A 118 16.49 2.46 -16.33
CA GLY A 118 16.74 3.70 -17.06
C GLY A 118 16.51 4.97 -16.26
N GLY A 119 16.38 4.89 -14.94
CA GLY A 119 16.33 6.06 -14.07
C GLY A 119 17.66 6.83 -14.09
N ASN A 120 17.57 8.15 -14.08
CA ASN A 120 18.74 9.06 -14.09
C ASN A 120 18.98 9.72 -12.73
N ASP A 121 17.97 9.76 -11.88
CA ASP A 121 18.04 10.29 -10.53
C ASP A 121 17.56 9.23 -9.54
N ARG A 122 18.27 9.10 -8.43
CA ARG A 122 17.94 8.18 -7.34
C ARG A 122 17.02 8.77 -6.26
N MET A 123 16.65 10.04 -6.40
CA MET A 123 15.72 10.70 -5.48
C MET A 123 14.27 10.47 -5.90
N VAL A 124 13.44 10.06 -4.94
CA VAL A 124 12.01 9.82 -5.14
C VAL A 124 11.24 10.61 -4.08
N HIS A 125 10.59 11.69 -4.48
CA HIS A 125 9.81 12.52 -3.56
C HIS A 125 8.72 11.71 -2.85
N ALA A 126 8.50 12.04 -1.56
CA ALA A 126 7.60 11.28 -0.71
C ALA A 126 6.58 12.16 0.03
N TYR A 127 5.49 11.53 0.43
CA TYR A 127 4.54 12.07 1.40
C TYR A 127 4.40 11.13 2.59
N ALA A 128 4.11 11.69 3.78
CA ALA A 128 3.90 10.93 5.00
C ALA A 128 2.52 10.24 4.99
N SER A 129 2.46 8.98 5.44
CA SER A 129 1.22 8.25 5.62
C SER A 129 1.27 7.41 6.89
N GLY A 130 0.59 7.88 7.94
CA GLY A 130 0.79 7.36 9.28
C GLY A 130 0.05 6.06 9.61
N LEU A 131 -0.88 5.59 8.78
CA LEU A 131 -1.84 4.53 9.15
C LEU A 131 -2.52 4.82 10.50
N ASP A 132 -3.03 6.01 10.66
CA ASP A 132 -3.19 6.76 11.91
C ASP A 132 -4.61 6.79 12.46
N ILE A 133 -5.56 6.02 11.89
CA ILE A 133 -6.99 6.10 12.25
C ILE A 133 -7.26 5.94 13.74
N GLY A 134 -6.43 5.16 14.44
CA GLY A 134 -6.58 4.84 15.86
C GLY A 134 -5.87 5.80 16.81
N LEU A 135 -5.15 6.82 16.32
CA LEU A 135 -4.37 7.72 17.16
C LEU A 135 -5.24 8.80 17.82
N THR A 136 -4.88 9.16 19.06
CA THR A 136 -5.34 10.39 19.70
C THR A 136 -4.74 11.61 19.00
N ASP A 137 -5.24 12.82 19.33
CA ASP A 137 -4.73 14.05 18.71
C ASP A 137 -3.25 14.29 19.05
N ASP A 138 -2.84 14.07 20.30
CA ASP A 138 -1.44 14.23 20.73
C ASP A 138 -0.51 13.22 20.04
N GLU A 139 -0.93 11.95 19.95
CA GLU A 139 -0.19 10.91 19.23
C GLU A 139 -0.07 11.21 17.73
N LEU A 140 -1.13 11.75 17.14
CA LEU A 140 -1.15 12.16 15.74
C LEU A 140 -0.14 13.28 15.49
N VAL A 141 -0.20 14.36 16.30
CA VAL A 141 0.73 15.48 16.21
C VAL A 141 2.17 15.00 16.37
N ALA A 142 2.47 14.22 17.42
CA ALA A 142 3.80 13.67 17.64
C ALA A 142 4.30 12.81 16.47
N ALA A 143 3.44 11.96 15.89
CA ALA A 143 3.80 11.13 14.75
C ALA A 143 4.15 11.97 13.52
N TYR A 144 3.37 13.01 13.21
CA TYR A 144 3.62 13.85 12.03
C TYR A 144 4.77 14.86 12.23
N GLN A 145 5.10 15.24 13.46
CA GLN A 145 6.34 15.97 13.77
C GLN A 145 7.58 15.19 13.35
N VAL A 146 7.63 13.89 13.64
CA VAL A 146 8.75 13.02 13.22
C VAL A 146 8.89 12.97 11.69
N TYR A 147 7.80 12.96 10.94
CA TYR A 147 7.84 13.04 9.46
C TYR A 147 8.30 14.42 8.99
N ALA A 148 7.81 15.48 9.62
CA ALA A 148 8.19 16.86 9.31
C ALA A 148 9.69 17.12 9.53
N GLU A 149 10.28 16.55 10.58
CA GLU A 149 11.73 16.60 10.87
C GLU A 149 12.57 15.91 9.78
N ARG A 150 12.00 14.96 9.05
CA ARG A 150 12.63 14.29 7.89
C ARG A 150 12.43 15.05 6.57
N GLY A 151 11.91 16.28 6.64
CA GLY A 151 11.72 17.12 5.47
C GLY A 151 10.41 16.89 4.72
N LEU A 152 9.51 15.97 5.16
CA LEU A 152 8.24 15.74 4.48
C LEU A 152 7.33 16.96 4.60
N ARG A 153 6.73 17.34 3.47
CA ARG A 153 5.89 18.54 3.33
C ARG A 153 4.47 18.21 2.86
N ALA A 154 4.15 16.93 2.78
CA ALA A 154 2.82 16.45 2.44
C ALA A 154 2.46 15.26 3.33
N ALA A 155 1.18 15.12 3.64
CA ALA A 155 0.67 14.06 4.49
C ALA A 155 -0.68 13.53 4.03
N LYS A 156 -0.86 12.23 4.09
CA LYS A 156 -2.12 11.50 3.92
C LYS A 156 -2.57 10.91 5.25
N LEU A 157 -3.78 11.24 5.66
CA LEU A 157 -4.41 10.70 6.86
C LEU A 157 -5.42 9.63 6.49
N LYS A 158 -5.55 8.62 7.31
CA LYS A 158 -6.62 7.64 7.24
C LYS A 158 -7.88 8.18 7.91
N GLY A 159 -9.03 8.13 7.21
CA GLY A 159 -10.29 8.68 7.68
C GLY A 159 -11.51 8.02 7.05
N GLY A 160 -12.54 8.80 6.80
CA GLY A 160 -13.77 8.33 6.14
C GLY A 160 -14.85 7.80 7.09
N LEU A 161 -14.57 7.74 8.39
CA LEU A 161 -15.54 7.27 9.38
C LEU A 161 -16.38 8.38 10.00
N ASP A 162 -15.78 9.56 10.22
CA ASP A 162 -16.43 10.74 10.80
C ASP A 162 -15.82 11.99 10.20
N ILE A 163 -16.59 12.75 9.43
CA ILE A 163 -16.10 13.89 8.66
C ILE A 163 -15.63 15.05 9.54
N GLU A 164 -16.25 15.27 10.71
CA GLU A 164 -15.83 16.33 11.62
C GLU A 164 -14.51 16.00 12.27
N ARG A 165 -14.33 14.73 12.68
CA ARG A 165 -13.06 14.23 13.18
C ARG A 165 -11.97 14.27 12.10
N ASP A 166 -12.28 13.88 10.87
CA ASP A 166 -11.33 13.92 9.74
C ASP A 166 -10.87 15.35 9.48
N ARG A 167 -11.79 16.32 9.47
CA ARG A 167 -11.47 17.74 9.31
C ARG A 167 -10.57 18.26 10.44
N HIS A 168 -10.89 17.92 11.69
CA HIS A 168 -10.10 18.31 12.85
C HIS A 168 -8.68 17.75 12.74
N ARG A 169 -8.53 16.47 12.50
CA ARG A 169 -7.22 15.79 12.38
C ARG A 169 -6.37 16.33 11.22
N LEU A 170 -6.99 16.57 10.07
CA LEU A 170 -6.33 17.22 8.93
C LEU A 170 -5.84 18.63 9.29
N SER A 171 -6.59 19.38 10.09
CA SER A 171 -6.17 20.71 10.54
C SER A 171 -4.96 20.65 11.46
N LEU A 172 -4.92 19.71 12.43
CA LEU A 172 -3.77 19.51 13.31
C LEU A 172 -2.50 19.19 12.50
N VAL A 173 -2.59 18.25 11.56
CA VAL A 173 -1.43 17.87 10.74
C VAL A 173 -1.00 18.99 9.80
N ARG A 174 -1.95 19.77 9.27
CA ARG A 174 -1.64 20.98 8.48
C ARG A 174 -0.81 21.98 9.29
N GLU A 175 -1.16 22.21 10.55
CA GLU A 175 -0.43 23.13 11.45
C GLU A 175 1.01 22.64 11.64
N VAL A 176 1.21 21.36 12.00
CA VAL A 176 2.53 20.74 12.16
C VAL A 176 3.41 20.91 10.91
N LEU A 177 2.87 20.57 9.75
CA LEU A 177 3.63 20.64 8.49
C LEU A 177 3.89 22.08 8.05
N THR A 178 2.96 23.01 8.29
CA THR A 178 3.13 24.45 7.97
C THR A 178 4.22 25.09 8.82
N GLU A 179 4.25 24.77 10.11
CA GLU A 179 5.30 25.23 11.02
C GLU A 179 6.68 24.74 10.58
N ALA A 180 6.81 23.44 10.32
CA ALA A 180 8.05 22.83 9.85
C ALA A 180 8.51 23.35 8.48
N ALA A 181 7.58 23.79 7.63
CA ALA A 181 7.87 24.34 6.30
C ALA A 181 8.00 25.88 6.29
N HIS A 182 8.20 26.52 7.46
CA HIS A 182 8.36 27.94 7.59
C HIS A 182 7.21 28.76 6.91
N GLY A 183 5.98 28.28 7.07
CA GLY A 183 4.78 28.92 6.51
C GLY A 183 4.42 28.51 5.06
N THR A 184 5.21 27.64 4.44
CA THR A 184 4.83 27.06 3.14
C THR A 184 3.65 26.13 3.30
N ARG A 185 2.68 26.24 2.39
CA ARG A 185 1.48 25.39 2.42
C ARG A 185 1.80 23.93 2.16
N PRO A 186 1.44 23.00 3.07
CA PRO A 186 1.68 21.58 2.86
C PRO A 186 0.65 20.95 1.91
N GLY A 187 1.04 19.83 1.30
CA GLY A 187 0.11 18.92 0.65
C GLY A 187 -0.69 18.13 1.70
N LEU A 188 -2.02 18.10 1.58
CA LEU A 188 -2.90 17.33 2.47
C LEU A 188 -3.74 16.36 1.67
N MET A 189 -3.82 15.12 2.14
CA MET A 189 -4.61 14.08 1.53
C MET A 189 -5.43 13.34 2.58
N LEU A 190 -6.60 12.86 2.20
CA LEU A 190 -7.42 12.00 3.02
C LEU A 190 -7.69 10.70 2.26
N ASP A 191 -7.48 9.58 2.93
CA ASP A 191 -7.83 8.27 2.41
C ASP A 191 -9.09 7.77 3.14
N ALA A 192 -10.16 7.62 2.38
CA ALA A 192 -11.44 7.13 2.88
C ALA A 192 -11.56 5.60 2.82
N ASN A 193 -10.60 4.90 2.23
CA ASN A 193 -10.56 3.43 2.11
C ASN A 193 -11.92 2.83 1.72
N GLU A 194 -12.51 3.33 0.65
CA GLU A 194 -13.78 2.90 0.05
C GLU A 194 -15.01 3.02 0.99
N SER A 195 -14.97 3.87 2.01
CA SER A 195 -15.98 3.88 3.08
C SER A 195 -17.28 4.61 2.73
N TRP A 196 -17.33 5.36 1.62
CA TRP A 196 -18.49 6.19 1.30
C TRP A 196 -19.32 5.66 0.14
N SER A 197 -20.59 6.06 0.09
CA SER A 197 -21.41 6.03 -1.11
C SER A 197 -21.08 7.24 -1.99
N ARG A 198 -21.43 7.20 -3.28
CA ARG A 198 -21.22 8.29 -4.24
C ARG A 198 -21.69 9.66 -3.73
N LYS A 199 -22.90 9.72 -3.12
CA LYS A 199 -23.47 10.96 -2.59
C LYS A 199 -22.78 11.45 -1.32
N GLN A 200 -22.35 10.52 -0.45
CA GLN A 200 -21.56 10.87 0.73
C GLN A 200 -20.19 11.42 0.32
N ALA A 201 -19.50 10.79 -0.63
CA ALA A 201 -18.20 11.24 -1.11
C ALA A 201 -18.25 12.70 -1.60
N VAL A 202 -19.15 13.01 -2.52
CA VAL A 202 -19.31 14.40 -3.04
C VAL A 202 -19.65 15.39 -1.91
N ARG A 203 -20.54 15.04 -0.99
CA ARG A 203 -20.92 15.92 0.11
C ARG A 203 -19.77 16.10 1.11
N HIS A 204 -19.09 15.01 1.51
CA HIS A 204 -18.04 15.08 2.52
C HIS A 204 -16.81 15.80 1.99
N VAL A 205 -16.38 15.51 0.77
CA VAL A 205 -15.27 16.25 0.15
C VAL A 205 -15.61 17.70 -0.01
N GLY A 206 -16.81 18.04 -0.51
CA GLY A 206 -17.27 19.44 -0.62
C GLY A 206 -17.34 20.15 0.74
N GLU A 207 -17.59 19.44 1.84
CA GLU A 207 -17.53 20.02 3.20
C GLU A 207 -16.09 20.29 3.63
N LEU A 208 -15.17 19.38 3.37
CA LEU A 208 -13.73 19.57 3.64
C LEU A 208 -13.16 20.73 2.83
N GLU A 209 -13.56 20.87 1.57
CA GLU A 209 -13.13 21.93 0.65
C GLU A 209 -13.47 23.36 1.09
N ARG A 210 -14.36 23.53 2.08
CA ARG A 210 -14.69 24.86 2.63
C ARG A 210 -13.58 25.45 3.47
N THR A 211 -12.78 24.59 4.12
CA THR A 211 -11.77 25.02 5.09
C THR A 211 -10.38 24.42 4.82
N LEU A 212 -10.33 23.40 4.00
CA LEU A 212 -9.11 22.69 3.63
C LEU A 212 -8.97 22.70 2.11
N ASP A 213 -7.72 22.70 1.65
CA ASP A 213 -7.41 22.51 0.25
C ASP A 213 -6.65 21.19 0.14
N LEU A 214 -7.39 20.12 -0.13
CA LEU A 214 -6.82 18.79 -0.24
C LEU A 214 -6.12 18.63 -1.58
N THR A 215 -4.94 18.01 -1.56
CA THR A 215 -4.22 17.60 -2.77
C THR A 215 -4.99 16.52 -3.49
N TRP A 216 -5.47 15.51 -2.75
CA TRP A 216 -6.41 14.50 -3.26
C TRP A 216 -7.26 13.88 -2.15
N ILE A 217 -8.36 13.29 -2.57
CA ILE A 217 -9.15 12.31 -1.83
C ILE A 217 -8.88 10.92 -2.39
N GLU A 218 -8.49 9.97 -1.56
CA GLU A 218 -8.15 8.61 -1.94
C GLU A 218 -9.30 7.66 -1.66
N GLU A 219 -9.57 6.75 -2.59
CA GLU A 219 -10.60 5.71 -2.52
C GLU A 219 -11.93 6.18 -1.89
N PRO A 220 -12.56 7.26 -2.39
CA PRO A 220 -13.79 7.77 -1.78
C PRO A 220 -14.96 6.78 -1.87
N VAL A 221 -15.00 5.97 -2.93
CA VAL A 221 -15.99 4.90 -3.17
C VAL A 221 -15.31 3.62 -3.60
N ARG A 222 -16.08 2.55 -3.78
CA ARG A 222 -15.57 1.20 -4.10
C ARG A 222 -14.72 1.18 -5.38
N ARG A 223 -13.59 0.46 -5.35
CA ARG A 223 -12.63 0.29 -6.45
C ARG A 223 -13.23 -0.17 -7.77
N TRP A 224 -14.29 -0.99 -7.74
CA TRP A 224 -14.96 -1.49 -8.94
C TRP A 224 -16.05 -0.56 -9.49
N ASP A 225 -16.32 0.54 -8.81
CA ASP A 225 -17.34 1.51 -9.20
C ASP A 225 -16.72 2.66 -10.02
N ALA A 226 -16.23 2.37 -11.21
CA ALA A 226 -15.59 3.35 -12.09
C ALA A 226 -16.50 4.56 -12.39
N ASP A 227 -17.80 4.32 -12.63
CA ASP A 227 -18.78 5.39 -12.84
C ASP A 227 -19.02 6.23 -11.58
N GLY A 228 -18.95 5.58 -10.40
CA GLY A 228 -19.06 6.25 -9.12
C GLY A 228 -17.87 7.13 -8.83
N LEU A 229 -16.66 6.64 -9.06
CA LEU A 229 -15.42 7.42 -8.95
C LEU A 229 -15.45 8.62 -9.92
N ALA A 230 -15.86 8.40 -11.17
CA ALA A 230 -16.03 9.46 -12.16
C ALA A 230 -17.12 10.51 -11.76
N ALA A 231 -18.18 10.07 -11.09
CA ALA A 231 -19.19 11.01 -10.57
C ALA A 231 -18.65 11.83 -9.39
N VAL A 232 -17.77 11.25 -8.55
CA VAL A 232 -17.10 11.97 -7.47
C VAL A 232 -16.10 12.97 -8.06
N SER A 233 -15.20 12.56 -8.97
CA SER A 233 -14.20 13.43 -9.61
C SER A 233 -14.86 14.65 -10.25
N ARG A 234 -15.95 14.49 -10.98
CA ARG A 234 -16.71 15.61 -11.55
C ARG A 234 -17.48 16.47 -10.54
N GLY A 235 -17.77 15.92 -9.36
CA GLY A 235 -18.59 16.56 -8.33
C GLY A 235 -17.82 17.37 -7.29
N VAL A 236 -16.49 17.28 -7.28
CA VAL A 236 -15.60 17.94 -6.32
C VAL A 236 -14.46 18.67 -7.06
N ARG A 237 -13.75 19.57 -6.37
CA ARG A 237 -12.56 20.26 -6.92
C ARG A 237 -11.28 19.49 -6.62
N THR A 238 -11.28 18.77 -5.50
CA THR A 238 -10.18 17.94 -5.02
C THR A 238 -9.93 16.81 -6.01
N ALA A 239 -8.69 16.56 -6.39
CA ALA A 239 -8.34 15.41 -7.22
C ALA A 239 -8.74 14.08 -6.57
N VAL A 240 -9.15 13.12 -7.36
CA VAL A 240 -9.48 11.75 -6.90
C VAL A 240 -8.31 10.82 -7.20
N ALA A 241 -7.79 10.15 -6.17
CA ALA A 241 -6.78 9.11 -6.29
C ALA A 241 -7.39 7.73 -6.00
N SER A 242 -7.04 6.73 -6.79
CA SER A 242 -7.46 5.34 -6.54
C SER A 242 -6.65 4.37 -7.39
N GLY A 243 -6.75 3.07 -7.05
CA GLY A 243 -6.14 1.99 -7.81
C GLY A 243 -5.27 1.04 -7.00
N GLU A 244 -4.96 1.36 -5.75
CA GLU A 244 -4.07 0.54 -4.92
C GLU A 244 -4.50 -0.93 -4.83
N ASN A 245 -5.80 -1.17 -4.81
CA ASN A 245 -6.41 -2.47 -4.66
C ASN A 245 -6.83 -3.12 -5.99
N LEU A 246 -6.53 -2.48 -7.13
CA LEU A 246 -6.79 -3.04 -8.45
C LEU A 246 -5.65 -3.94 -8.91
N THR A 247 -5.99 -5.03 -9.58
CA THR A 247 -5.05 -6.04 -10.07
C THR A 247 -5.26 -6.27 -11.57
N GLY A 248 -4.18 -6.17 -12.34
CA GLY A 248 -4.28 -6.31 -13.79
C GLY A 248 -4.79 -5.07 -14.53
N LEU A 249 -4.32 -4.88 -15.76
CA LEU A 249 -4.66 -3.71 -16.59
C LEU A 249 -6.15 -3.62 -16.94
N GLU A 250 -6.81 -4.76 -16.99
CA GLU A 250 -8.24 -4.89 -17.27
C GLU A 250 -9.11 -4.17 -16.23
N GLN A 251 -8.62 -4.00 -15.01
CA GLN A 251 -9.33 -3.25 -13.95
C GLN A 251 -9.03 -1.75 -14.01
N PHE A 252 -7.81 -1.37 -14.39
CA PHE A 252 -7.43 0.04 -14.54
C PHE A 252 -8.07 0.70 -15.78
N ARG A 253 -8.19 -0.05 -16.88
CA ARG A 253 -8.72 0.48 -18.12
C ARG A 253 -10.11 1.12 -17.98
N PRO A 254 -11.15 0.47 -17.42
CA PRO A 254 -12.45 1.11 -17.24
C PRO A 254 -12.42 2.28 -16.28
N LEU A 255 -11.61 2.23 -15.22
CA LEU A 255 -11.44 3.32 -14.26
C LEU A 255 -10.91 4.59 -14.92
N ILE A 256 -9.81 4.46 -15.67
CA ILE A 256 -9.16 5.57 -16.37
C ILE A 256 -10.06 6.10 -17.50
N ALA A 257 -10.63 5.19 -18.31
CA ALA A 257 -11.47 5.58 -19.44
C ALA A 257 -12.77 6.31 -19.04
N ALA A 258 -13.30 6.03 -17.84
CA ALA A 258 -14.45 6.74 -17.29
C ALA A 258 -14.11 8.14 -16.73
N GLY A 259 -12.82 8.50 -16.64
CA GLY A 259 -12.36 9.68 -15.89
C GLY A 259 -12.64 9.54 -14.39
N GLY A 260 -12.46 8.35 -13.86
CA GLY A 260 -12.73 8.02 -12.46
C GLY A 260 -11.59 8.40 -11.50
N VAL A 261 -10.45 8.76 -12.03
CA VAL A 261 -9.28 9.17 -11.25
C VAL A 261 -8.53 10.31 -11.92
N ASP A 262 -7.92 11.15 -11.11
CA ASP A 262 -7.00 12.21 -11.49
C ASP A 262 -5.54 11.80 -11.17
N ILE A 263 -5.36 10.85 -10.23
CA ILE A 263 -4.08 10.26 -9.86
C ILE A 263 -4.26 8.75 -9.77
N VAL A 264 -3.46 8.01 -10.55
CA VAL A 264 -3.50 6.55 -10.57
C VAL A 264 -2.56 5.99 -9.50
N GLN A 265 -3.06 5.11 -8.66
CA GLN A 265 -2.26 4.47 -7.61
C GLN A 265 -2.11 2.97 -7.88
N THR A 266 -0.99 2.42 -7.44
CA THR A 266 -0.75 0.97 -7.44
C THR A 266 0.12 0.58 -6.25
N ALA A 267 -0.24 -0.52 -5.59
CA ALA A 267 0.46 -0.97 -4.41
C ALA A 267 1.72 -1.78 -4.75
N ALA A 268 2.74 -1.67 -3.91
CA ALA A 268 4.01 -2.38 -4.05
C ALA A 268 3.85 -3.91 -4.10
N VAL A 269 2.82 -4.43 -3.45
CA VAL A 269 2.51 -5.87 -3.42
C VAL A 269 2.19 -6.46 -4.80
N TRP A 270 1.85 -5.63 -5.78
CA TRP A 270 1.49 -6.11 -7.12
C TRP A 270 2.67 -6.27 -8.08
N GLY A 271 3.88 -5.90 -7.67
CA GLY A 271 5.13 -6.11 -8.40
C GLY A 271 5.51 -4.98 -9.35
N VAL A 272 6.75 -5.05 -9.81
CA VAL A 272 7.38 -4.03 -10.65
C VAL A 272 6.80 -4.01 -12.06
N THR A 273 6.63 -5.19 -12.69
CA THR A 273 6.07 -5.30 -14.05
C THR A 273 4.65 -4.74 -14.13
N HIS A 274 3.84 -4.99 -13.11
CA HIS A 274 2.50 -4.42 -13.00
C HIS A 274 2.54 -2.89 -12.94
N PHE A 275 3.36 -2.33 -12.05
CA PHE A 275 3.53 -0.87 -11.92
C PHE A 275 3.93 -0.22 -13.26
N LEU A 276 4.96 -0.75 -13.93
CA LEU A 276 5.44 -0.19 -15.19
C LEU A 276 4.35 -0.19 -16.27
N ARG A 277 3.54 -1.26 -16.35
CA ARG A 277 2.41 -1.35 -17.29
C ARG A 277 1.29 -0.38 -16.95
N VAL A 278 0.95 -0.23 -15.67
CA VAL A 278 -0.06 0.74 -15.21
C VAL A 278 0.41 2.18 -15.45
N ALA A 279 1.68 2.48 -15.15
CA ALA A 279 2.26 3.80 -15.39
C ALA A 279 2.21 4.18 -16.88
N ALA A 280 2.55 3.24 -17.78
CA ALA A 280 2.46 3.46 -19.21
C ALA A 280 1.00 3.69 -19.68
N LEU A 281 0.04 2.92 -19.13
CA LEU A 281 -1.37 3.12 -19.42
C LEU A 281 -1.85 4.50 -18.93
N ALA A 282 -1.52 4.89 -17.70
CA ALA A 282 -1.88 6.18 -17.14
C ALA A 282 -1.26 7.35 -17.94
N HIS A 283 0.01 7.20 -18.34
CA HIS A 283 0.72 8.20 -19.15
C HIS A 283 0.03 8.46 -20.50
N ALA A 284 -0.53 7.43 -21.13
CA ALA A 284 -1.28 7.58 -22.38
C ALA A 284 -2.58 8.42 -22.23
N TYR A 285 -3.00 8.70 -20.99
CA TYR A 285 -4.13 9.56 -20.64
C TYR A 285 -3.71 10.84 -19.90
N ASP A 286 -2.43 11.20 -19.95
CA ASP A 286 -1.85 12.34 -19.23
C ASP A 286 -2.08 12.31 -17.71
N LEU A 287 -2.22 11.11 -17.12
CA LEU A 287 -2.43 10.93 -15.70
C LEU A 287 -1.13 10.62 -14.96
N PRO A 288 -0.88 11.26 -13.81
CA PRO A 288 0.23 10.92 -12.93
C PRO A 288 -0.02 9.60 -12.19
N VAL A 289 1.09 8.97 -11.78
CA VAL A 289 1.07 7.78 -10.92
C VAL A 289 1.71 8.06 -9.56
N SER A 290 1.15 7.46 -8.51
CA SER A 290 1.67 7.52 -7.14
C SER A 290 1.73 6.10 -6.57
N PRO A 291 2.92 5.48 -6.49
CA PRO A 291 3.07 4.17 -5.88
C PRO A 291 2.91 4.25 -4.36
N ILE A 292 2.27 3.23 -3.81
CA ILE A 292 1.95 3.15 -2.38
C ILE A 292 2.38 1.83 -1.76
N GLY A 293 2.39 1.75 -0.44
CA GLY A 293 2.51 0.50 0.33
C GLY A 293 3.57 0.53 1.43
N ASN A 294 3.52 -0.50 2.25
CA ASN A 294 4.33 -0.60 3.47
C ASN A 294 5.84 -0.86 3.21
N THR A 295 6.18 -1.55 2.13
CA THR A 295 7.59 -1.83 1.76
C THR A 295 7.79 -1.49 0.27
N PRO A 296 7.69 -0.21 -0.09
CA PRO A 296 7.57 0.17 -1.50
C PRO A 296 8.89 0.13 -2.28
N VAL A 297 10.00 -0.34 -1.69
CA VAL A 297 11.35 -0.21 -2.26
C VAL A 297 11.43 -0.57 -3.75
N ALA A 298 10.79 -1.65 -4.17
CA ALA A 298 10.78 -2.07 -5.58
C ALA A 298 10.10 -1.04 -6.49
N LEU A 299 8.98 -0.45 -6.04
CA LEU A 299 8.29 0.58 -6.79
C LEU A 299 9.00 1.93 -6.73
N LEU A 300 9.78 2.21 -5.68
CA LEU A 300 10.65 3.40 -5.65
C LEU A 300 11.69 3.34 -6.76
N HIS A 301 12.36 2.18 -6.94
CA HIS A 301 13.27 1.97 -8.07
C HIS A 301 12.56 2.14 -9.42
N ALA A 302 11.35 1.62 -9.57
CA ALA A 302 10.60 1.73 -10.82
C ALA A 302 10.09 3.15 -11.08
N ALA A 303 9.74 3.90 -10.04
CA ALA A 303 9.25 5.26 -10.11
C ALA A 303 10.25 6.23 -10.76
N THR A 304 11.56 5.99 -10.59
CA THR A 304 12.62 6.81 -11.21
C THR A 304 12.66 6.71 -12.73
N SER A 305 12.03 5.69 -13.30
CA SER A 305 12.09 5.39 -14.75
C SER A 305 10.82 5.75 -15.51
N VAL A 306 9.77 6.19 -14.82
CA VAL A 306 8.48 6.55 -15.46
C VAL A 306 8.30 8.07 -15.51
N PRO A 307 7.86 8.62 -16.67
CA PRO A 307 7.81 10.08 -16.86
C PRO A 307 6.69 10.76 -16.07
N ASN A 308 5.70 10.02 -15.64
CA ASN A 308 4.50 10.51 -14.97
C ASN A 308 4.45 10.15 -13.46
N HIS A 309 5.58 9.83 -12.84
CA HIS A 309 5.66 9.69 -11.39
C HIS A 309 5.39 11.04 -10.72
N LEU A 310 4.46 11.05 -9.74
CA LEU A 310 4.11 12.25 -8.98
C LEU A 310 4.86 12.28 -7.65
N VAL A 311 4.57 11.34 -6.78
CA VAL A 311 5.11 11.24 -5.41
C VAL A 311 4.87 9.82 -4.89
N SER A 312 5.69 9.34 -3.96
CA SER A 312 5.58 8.00 -3.37
C SER A 312 5.17 8.04 -1.90
N GLU A 313 4.45 7.03 -1.46
CA GLU A 313 4.03 6.90 -0.07
C GLU A 313 5.18 6.47 0.84
N LEU A 314 5.33 7.16 1.97
CA LEU A 314 6.19 6.77 3.08
C LEU A 314 5.31 6.48 4.30
N GLN A 315 5.13 5.19 4.60
CA GLN A 315 4.32 4.77 5.74
C GLN A 315 5.17 4.65 7.01
N GLY A 316 6.14 3.76 7.05
CA GLY A 316 6.98 3.50 8.21
C GLY A 316 8.41 4.01 8.04
N LEU A 317 8.97 4.59 9.09
CA LEU A 317 10.36 5.05 9.11
C LEU A 317 11.37 3.95 9.49
N ARG A 318 10.89 2.81 9.95
CA ARG A 318 11.72 1.67 10.33
C ARG A 318 11.47 0.49 9.40
N PRO A 319 12.51 -0.20 8.95
CA PRO A 319 12.32 -1.41 8.15
C PRO A 319 11.71 -2.54 9.01
N PRO A 320 11.13 -3.58 8.37
CA PRO A 320 10.74 -4.81 9.05
C PRO A 320 11.93 -5.47 9.77
N ILE A 321 11.65 -6.22 10.83
CA ILE A 321 12.70 -6.88 11.62
C ILE A 321 13.47 -7.89 10.74
N GLY A 322 14.80 -7.82 10.79
CA GLY A 322 15.68 -8.67 9.98
C GLY A 322 15.76 -8.29 8.50
N VAL A 323 15.22 -7.11 8.13
CA VAL A 323 15.33 -6.58 6.76
C VAL A 323 16.14 -5.28 6.79
N ALA A 324 17.18 -5.21 5.98
CA ALA A 324 17.92 -3.98 5.71
C ALA A 324 17.72 -3.58 4.25
N MET A 325 17.60 -2.29 4.00
CA MET A 325 17.39 -1.73 2.67
C MET A 325 18.42 -0.64 2.41
N ASP A 326 19.04 -0.65 1.23
CA ASP A 326 19.99 0.37 0.80
C ASP A 326 19.23 1.60 0.30
N LEU A 327 18.58 2.28 1.24
CA LEU A 327 17.91 3.56 1.03
C LEU A 327 17.80 4.34 2.34
N HIS A 328 17.63 5.64 2.24
CA HIS A 328 17.32 6.49 3.39
C HIS A 328 16.33 7.59 2.98
N VAL A 329 15.84 8.34 3.97
CA VAL A 329 14.95 9.49 3.74
C VAL A 329 15.70 10.76 4.09
N GLU A 330 15.78 11.68 3.14
CA GLU A 330 16.46 12.97 3.26
C GLU A 330 15.61 14.03 2.54
N ASP A 331 15.41 15.18 3.19
CA ASP A 331 14.69 16.34 2.64
C ASP A 331 13.34 16.02 1.98
N GLY A 332 12.58 15.08 2.60
CA GLY A 332 11.26 14.69 2.11
C GLY A 332 11.25 13.76 0.91
N ALA A 333 12.38 13.16 0.60
CA ALA A 333 12.52 12.17 -0.47
C ALA A 333 13.18 10.89 0.01
N PHE A 334 12.88 9.78 -0.64
CA PHE A 334 13.70 8.58 -0.56
C PHE A 334 14.93 8.77 -1.46
N VAL A 335 16.09 8.40 -0.94
CA VAL A 335 17.36 8.36 -1.69
C VAL A 335 17.77 6.91 -1.82
N LEU A 336 17.70 6.38 -3.02
CA LEU A 336 18.06 4.99 -3.33
C LEU A 336 19.57 4.81 -3.34
N GLY A 337 20.05 3.65 -2.87
CA GLY A 337 21.45 3.30 -2.89
C GLY A 337 21.94 2.76 -4.23
N ASP A 338 23.22 2.37 -4.27
CA ASP A 338 23.89 1.84 -5.45
C ASP A 338 24.14 0.32 -5.37
N THR A 339 23.65 -0.37 -4.33
CA THR A 339 23.74 -1.82 -4.22
C THR A 339 23.02 -2.47 -5.40
N PRO A 340 23.66 -3.43 -6.13
CA PRO A 340 23.01 -4.16 -7.21
C PRO A 340 21.71 -4.84 -6.76
N GLY A 341 20.70 -4.86 -7.64
CA GLY A 341 19.37 -5.34 -7.32
C GLY A 341 18.49 -4.27 -6.65
N LEU A 342 17.68 -4.70 -5.72
CA LEU A 342 16.82 -3.84 -4.89
C LEU A 342 17.55 -3.28 -3.66
N GLY A 343 18.78 -3.69 -3.40
CA GLY A 343 19.49 -3.33 -2.19
C GLY A 343 18.87 -3.88 -0.91
N ILE A 344 18.03 -4.92 -1.01
CA ILE A 344 17.43 -5.61 0.13
C ILE A 344 18.37 -6.69 0.64
N ARG A 345 18.64 -6.70 1.94
CA ARG A 345 19.32 -7.78 2.65
C ARG A 345 18.44 -8.30 3.75
N ILE A 346 18.39 -9.62 3.89
CA ILE A 346 17.57 -10.29 4.91
C ILE A 346 18.46 -11.12 5.84
N ASP A 347 18.12 -11.08 7.13
CA ASP A 347 18.64 -11.99 8.14
C ASP A 347 17.53 -12.97 8.52
N GLU A 348 17.58 -14.17 7.91
CA GLU A 348 16.55 -15.19 8.09
C GLU A 348 16.41 -15.67 9.54
N THR A 349 17.51 -15.69 10.29
CA THR A 349 17.49 -16.09 11.71
C THR A 349 16.72 -15.05 12.52
N VAL A 350 17.01 -13.78 12.31
CA VAL A 350 16.33 -12.67 12.99
C VAL A 350 14.87 -12.60 12.56
N MET A 351 14.56 -12.75 11.27
CA MET A 351 13.17 -12.76 10.76
C MET A 351 12.35 -13.89 11.38
N THR A 352 12.90 -15.11 11.43
CA THR A 352 12.21 -16.28 12.01
C THR A 352 11.95 -16.10 13.50
N ALA A 353 12.92 -15.55 14.24
CA ALA A 353 12.77 -15.28 15.67
C ALA A 353 11.74 -14.17 15.96
N ALA A 354 11.55 -13.23 15.03
CA ALA A 354 10.62 -12.11 15.17
C ALA A 354 9.16 -12.47 14.84
N ARG A 355 8.91 -13.67 14.29
CA ARG A 355 7.55 -14.10 13.92
C ARG A 355 6.63 -14.09 15.13
N GLN A 356 5.63 -13.20 15.13
CA GLN A 356 4.66 -13.06 16.19
C GLN A 356 3.24 -13.31 15.66
N ARG A 357 2.34 -13.67 16.55
CA ARG A 357 0.91 -13.73 16.26
C ARG A 357 0.38 -12.30 16.35
N THR A 358 -0.16 -11.78 15.25
CA THR A 358 -0.70 -10.43 15.17
C THR A 358 -2.20 -10.42 15.49
N ALA A 359 -2.66 -9.38 16.17
CA ALA A 359 -4.07 -9.13 16.41
C ALA A 359 -4.55 -8.02 15.47
N HIS A 360 -5.48 -8.35 14.59
CA HIS A 360 -6.12 -7.42 13.67
C HIS A 360 -7.63 -7.38 13.94
N THR A 361 -8.21 -6.21 13.97
CA THR A 361 -9.65 -6.01 14.11
C THR A 361 -10.26 -5.61 12.77
N PRO A 362 -10.75 -6.57 11.96
CA PRO A 362 -11.41 -6.26 10.69
C PRO A 362 -12.81 -5.72 10.96
N ASP A 363 -12.94 -4.42 11.15
CA ASP A 363 -14.18 -3.76 11.51
C ASP A 363 -14.55 -2.62 10.54
N GLY A 364 -14.34 -2.88 9.26
CA GLY A 364 -14.56 -1.90 8.21
C GLY A 364 -16.03 -1.62 7.89
N PRO A 365 -16.30 -0.50 7.20
CA PRO A 365 -17.65 -0.11 6.80
C PRO A 365 -18.30 -1.10 5.82
N HIS A 366 -17.49 -1.88 5.10
CA HIS A 366 -17.98 -2.86 4.12
C HIS A 366 -18.55 -4.13 4.75
N ILE A 367 -18.16 -4.44 5.98
CA ILE A 367 -18.56 -5.65 6.71
C ILE A 367 -19.86 -5.42 7.48
N ARG A 368 -20.23 -4.15 7.71
CA ARG A 368 -21.40 -3.77 8.52
C ARG A 368 -22.37 -2.88 7.74
N PRO A 369 -23.28 -3.48 6.95
CA PRO A 369 -24.27 -2.73 6.16
C PRO A 369 -25.10 -1.75 6.97
N GLU A 370 -25.51 -2.11 8.20
CA GLU A 370 -26.26 -1.25 9.11
C GLU A 370 -25.46 0.01 9.50
N ARG A 371 -24.14 -0.06 9.55
CA ARG A 371 -23.28 1.10 9.82
C ARG A 371 -23.35 2.11 8.68
N ALA A 372 -23.29 1.66 7.44
CA ALA A 372 -23.45 2.52 6.27
C ALA A 372 -24.84 3.17 6.24
N GLY A 373 -25.91 2.42 6.52
CA GLY A 373 -27.27 2.94 6.61
C GLY A 373 -27.46 3.98 7.70
N ARG A 374 -26.90 3.76 8.87
CA ARG A 374 -26.91 4.73 9.98
C ARG A 374 -26.21 6.03 9.63
N ARG A 375 -25.09 5.98 8.92
CA ARG A 375 -24.38 7.19 8.46
C ARG A 375 -25.22 8.04 7.52
N LEU A 376 -25.98 7.41 6.63
CA LEU A 376 -26.89 8.14 5.73
C LEU A 376 -27.97 8.90 6.49
N LEU A 377 -28.41 8.38 7.62
CA LEU A 377 -29.48 8.95 8.45
C LEU A 377 -28.94 9.80 9.61
N ALA A 378 -27.63 10.05 9.68
CA ALA A 378 -26.98 10.77 10.78
C ALA A 378 -27.28 10.18 12.18
N VAL A 379 -27.49 8.87 12.26
CA VAL A 379 -27.72 8.18 13.52
C VAL A 379 -26.39 7.78 14.14
N THR A 380 -26.11 8.21 15.35
CA THR A 380 -24.94 7.80 16.11
C THR A 380 -24.95 6.29 16.35
N PRO A 381 -23.89 5.55 16.05
CA PRO A 381 -23.81 4.14 16.38
C PRO A 381 -23.91 3.95 17.89
N GLY A 382 -24.78 3.07 18.33
CA GLY A 382 -24.77 2.64 19.72
C GLY A 382 -23.45 1.96 20.10
N PRO A 383 -23.09 1.88 21.39
CA PRO A 383 -21.88 1.20 21.82
C PRO A 383 -21.84 -0.22 21.28
N CYS A 384 -20.68 -0.62 20.77
CA CYS A 384 -20.43 -1.97 20.30
C CYS A 384 -20.70 -2.94 21.45
N ARG A 385 -21.70 -3.79 21.32
CA ARG A 385 -21.89 -4.90 22.28
C ARG A 385 -20.72 -5.86 22.03
N SER A 386 -19.81 -5.96 22.97
CA SER A 386 -18.80 -7.01 22.97
C SER A 386 -19.52 -8.37 23.06
N THR A 387 -19.44 -9.18 22.03
CA THR A 387 -19.83 -10.59 22.09
C THR A 387 -18.69 -11.36 22.75
N ALA A 388 -18.55 -11.21 24.06
CA ALA A 388 -17.65 -12.01 24.87
C ALA A 388 -18.32 -12.27 26.23
N GLU A 389 -19.27 -13.16 26.23
CA GLU A 389 -19.56 -14.02 27.37
C GLU A 389 -20.10 -15.33 26.79
N GLY A 390 -19.15 -16.23 26.48
CA GLY A 390 -19.44 -17.62 26.28
C GLY A 390 -19.79 -18.22 27.65
N THR A 391 -21.05 -18.41 27.91
CA THR A 391 -21.50 -19.29 28.99
C THR A 391 -21.08 -20.72 28.63
N SER A 392 -20.14 -21.25 29.38
CA SER A 392 -19.86 -22.68 29.43
C SER A 392 -21.01 -23.37 30.11
N ASP A 393 -21.98 -23.89 29.37
CA ASP A 393 -22.89 -24.89 29.85
C ASP A 393 -22.18 -26.26 29.79
N THR A 394 -21.67 -26.67 30.95
CA THR A 394 -21.33 -28.06 31.23
C THR A 394 -22.63 -28.85 31.38
N MET A 395 -23.04 -29.52 30.31
CA MET A 395 -24.06 -30.59 30.45
C MET A 395 -23.38 -31.81 31.09
N GLY A 396 -23.70 -32.01 32.36
CA GLY A 396 -23.44 -33.27 33.06
C GLY A 396 -24.19 -34.42 32.39
N MET A 397 -23.46 -35.44 32.00
CA MET A 397 -24.03 -36.76 31.76
C MET A 397 -24.21 -37.44 33.13
N GLU A 398 -25.47 -37.58 33.59
CA GLU A 398 -25.84 -38.58 34.57
C GLU A 398 -26.57 -39.71 33.88
N ASP A 399 -26.16 -40.93 34.30
CA ASP A 399 -26.63 -42.26 33.92
C ASP A 399 -28.13 -42.45 33.85
N ARG A 400 -28.59 -43.11 32.76
CA ARG A 400 -29.45 -44.33 32.84
C ARG A 400 -29.51 -45.04 31.49
#